data_d8a9e6de462d4e889e83a82f11808419
#
_entry.id   d8a9e6de462d4e889e83a82f11808419
#
_cell.length_a   1.000
_cell.length_b   1.000
_cell.length_c   1.000
_cell.angle_alpha   90.00
_cell.angle_beta   90.00
_cell.angle_gamma   90.00
#
_symmetry.space_group_name_H-M   'P 1'
#
loop_
_entity.id
_entity.type
_entity.pdbx_description
1 polymer ?
#
loop_
_entity_poly.entity_id
_entity_poly.type
_entity_poly.pdbx_seq_one_letter_code
_entity_poly.pdbx_strand_id
1 'polypeptide(L)'
;MNFEHSEERRMLADSLNRFIAEQYSFDKREQILQSTHGFSRDIWQQLADLGVIGALLSEDHGGFGGGGFDIAVVFEAIGRGLLVEPLLGSAILVGDAIATAGAPEQKALLHGIIDASLLAAFAHEEPGTHYEASRVATRAERDGHGWLLNGSKAMVLQGEHADLLLVSARTAGAIDDEAGISLFLVPTPTEGLRIRGGATIDGGRVAQVQLDNVKLSADALLGAEHQGYATLERAIGRGVLALCAEALGVMEVAKQATLDYLRTRKQFGSLIGSFQALQHRMAVLLLEIEQARSAVINAAAALDADRLTRERALSAAKVSIGRIGTLVAEESIQLHGGIGMTWELPLAHYAKRLVMIDHQLGDEDHHLQRFIALGLVHAA
;
A
#
# COMPACT_ATOMS: atom_id res chain seq x y z
N MET A 1 7.77 -24.87 8.62
CA MET A 1 6.83 -23.82 8.17
C MET A 1 6.25 -24.28 6.84
N ASN A 2 4.94 -24.35 6.68
CA ASN A 2 4.32 -24.66 5.39
C ASN A 2 4.05 -23.32 4.68
N PHE A 3 4.67 -23.09 3.53
CA PHE A 3 4.50 -21.88 2.72
C PHE A 3 3.46 -22.04 1.59
N GLU A 4 2.82 -23.21 1.51
CA GLU A 4 1.75 -23.43 0.56
C GLU A 4 0.49 -22.66 0.98
N HIS A 5 -0.15 -22.01 0.03
CA HIS A 5 -1.44 -21.36 0.27
C HIS A 5 -2.52 -22.39 0.63
N SER A 6 -3.37 -22.04 1.59
CA SER A 6 -4.58 -22.82 1.87
C SER A 6 -5.49 -22.89 0.64
N GLU A 7 -6.45 -23.79 0.65
CA GLU A 7 -7.41 -23.94 -0.45
C GLU A 7 -8.23 -22.65 -0.64
N GLU A 8 -8.66 -22.02 0.47
CA GLU A 8 -9.38 -20.74 0.44
C GLU A 8 -8.56 -19.63 -0.22
N ARG A 9 -7.26 -19.51 0.12
CA ARG A 9 -6.36 -18.50 -0.48
C ARG A 9 -6.17 -18.75 -1.97
N ARG A 10 -6.05 -20.01 -2.40
CA ARG A 10 -5.96 -20.33 -3.83
C ARG A 10 -7.25 -19.97 -4.57
N MET A 11 -8.41 -20.30 -3.99
CA MET A 11 -9.71 -19.96 -4.57
C MET A 11 -9.90 -18.44 -4.68
N LEU A 12 -9.49 -17.67 -3.65
CA LEU A 12 -9.52 -16.21 -3.67
C LEU A 12 -8.61 -15.66 -4.77
N ALA A 13 -7.37 -16.15 -4.85
CA ALA A 13 -6.42 -15.74 -5.89
C ALA A 13 -6.94 -16.01 -7.29
N ASP A 14 -7.49 -17.22 -7.54
CA ASP A 14 -8.02 -17.61 -8.83
C ASP A 14 -9.24 -16.77 -9.23
N SER A 15 -10.13 -16.51 -8.27
CA SER A 15 -11.32 -15.66 -8.50
C SER A 15 -10.94 -14.23 -8.81
N LEU A 16 -10.00 -13.65 -8.03
CA LEU A 16 -9.54 -12.29 -8.24
C LEU A 16 -8.75 -12.15 -9.55
N ASN A 17 -7.85 -13.08 -9.86
CA ASN A 17 -7.12 -13.06 -11.14
C ASN A 17 -8.06 -13.19 -12.35
N ARG A 18 -9.10 -14.02 -12.25
CA ARG A 18 -10.13 -14.14 -13.30
C ARG A 18 -10.91 -12.84 -13.45
N PHE A 19 -11.37 -12.26 -12.34
CA PHE A 19 -12.05 -10.96 -12.35
C PHE A 19 -11.21 -9.88 -13.02
N ILE A 20 -9.93 -9.79 -12.66
CA ILE A 20 -8.99 -8.82 -13.25
C ILE A 20 -8.86 -9.05 -14.76
N ALA A 21 -8.67 -10.28 -15.20
CA ALA A 21 -8.53 -10.62 -16.60
C ALA A 21 -9.78 -10.29 -17.44
N GLU A 22 -10.97 -10.45 -16.86
CA GLU A 22 -12.26 -10.24 -17.55
C GLU A 22 -12.76 -8.79 -17.48
N GLN A 23 -12.55 -8.10 -16.33
CA GLN A 23 -13.18 -6.81 -16.03
C GLN A 23 -12.22 -5.63 -15.97
N TYR A 24 -10.89 -5.87 -15.88
CA TYR A 24 -9.89 -4.84 -15.63
C TYR A 24 -8.78 -4.84 -16.68
N SER A 25 -9.16 -4.73 -17.97
CA SER A 25 -8.17 -4.60 -19.05
C SER A 25 -7.38 -3.30 -18.93
N PHE A 26 -6.22 -3.24 -19.59
CA PHE A 26 -5.40 -2.03 -19.62
C PHE A 26 -6.18 -0.81 -20.13
N ASP A 27 -6.96 -0.96 -21.21
CA ASP A 27 -7.79 0.12 -21.74
C ASP A 27 -8.87 0.57 -20.73
N LYS A 28 -9.43 -0.38 -19.97
CA LYS A 28 -10.40 -0.06 -18.92
C LYS A 28 -9.75 0.71 -17.79
N ARG A 29 -8.53 0.31 -17.38
CA ARG A 29 -7.73 1.04 -16.40
C ARG A 29 -7.48 2.49 -16.85
N GLU A 30 -7.05 2.69 -18.11
CA GLU A 30 -6.82 4.04 -18.63
C GLU A 30 -8.09 4.91 -18.60
N GLN A 31 -9.26 4.35 -18.91
CA GLN A 31 -10.55 5.03 -18.75
C GLN A 31 -10.84 5.40 -17.28
N ILE A 32 -10.55 4.50 -16.36
CA ILE A 32 -10.74 4.73 -14.91
C ILE A 32 -9.83 5.88 -14.44
N LEU A 33 -8.57 5.90 -14.84
CA LEU A 33 -7.63 6.97 -14.48
C LEU A 33 -8.06 8.36 -14.98
N GLN A 34 -8.75 8.42 -16.11
CA GLN A 34 -9.28 9.66 -16.70
C GLN A 34 -10.62 10.06 -16.07
N SER A 35 -11.23 9.22 -15.24
CA SER A 35 -12.48 9.55 -14.56
C SER A 35 -12.28 10.61 -13.47
N THR A 36 -13.37 11.24 -13.02
CA THR A 36 -13.32 12.26 -11.96
C THR A 36 -12.73 11.74 -10.65
N HIS A 37 -12.96 10.47 -10.33
CA HIS A 37 -12.48 9.87 -9.08
C HIS A 37 -11.09 9.24 -9.20
N GLY A 38 -10.62 8.92 -10.43
CA GLY A 38 -9.37 8.21 -10.67
C GLY A 38 -9.39 6.76 -10.15
N PHE A 39 -10.55 6.25 -9.75
CA PHE A 39 -10.86 4.85 -9.46
C PHE A 39 -12.33 4.58 -9.83
N SER A 40 -12.73 3.31 -9.91
CA SER A 40 -14.11 2.94 -10.26
C SER A 40 -14.89 2.48 -9.03
N ARG A 41 -15.95 3.21 -8.68
CA ARG A 41 -16.86 2.77 -7.59
C ARG A 41 -17.53 1.44 -7.92
N ASP A 42 -17.82 1.17 -9.18
CA ASP A 42 -18.41 -0.11 -9.60
C ASP A 42 -17.41 -1.27 -9.40
N ILE A 43 -16.14 -1.09 -9.78
CA ILE A 43 -15.09 -2.09 -9.51
C ILE A 43 -14.86 -2.24 -8.01
N TRP A 44 -14.85 -1.12 -7.26
CA TRP A 44 -14.72 -1.14 -5.81
C TRP A 44 -15.82 -1.97 -5.15
N GLN A 45 -17.08 -1.79 -5.57
CA GLN A 45 -18.20 -2.60 -5.11
C GLN A 45 -18.06 -4.07 -5.52
N GLN A 46 -17.66 -4.35 -6.75
CA GLN A 46 -17.45 -5.74 -7.21
C GLN A 46 -16.34 -6.45 -6.43
N LEU A 47 -15.27 -5.75 -6.03
CA LEU A 47 -14.23 -6.30 -5.16
C LEU A 47 -14.77 -6.64 -3.76
N ALA A 48 -15.67 -5.81 -3.22
CA ALA A 48 -16.38 -6.11 -1.97
C ALA A 48 -17.27 -7.35 -2.12
N ASP A 49 -18.08 -7.41 -3.18
CA ASP A 49 -19.00 -8.53 -3.47
C ASP A 49 -18.26 -9.86 -3.69
N LEU A 50 -17.04 -9.81 -4.23
CA LEU A 50 -16.13 -10.95 -4.35
C LEU A 50 -15.47 -11.35 -3.02
N GLY A 51 -15.68 -10.55 -1.95
CA GLY A 51 -15.08 -10.81 -0.65
C GLY A 51 -13.61 -10.36 -0.53
N VAL A 52 -13.04 -9.67 -1.52
CA VAL A 52 -11.62 -9.26 -1.51
C VAL A 52 -11.31 -8.36 -0.32
N ILE A 53 -12.21 -7.42 0.00
CA ILE A 53 -12.03 -6.51 1.15
C ILE A 53 -12.17 -7.29 2.46
N GLY A 54 -13.15 -8.17 2.58
CA GLY A 54 -13.33 -9.02 3.75
C GLY A 54 -12.16 -9.95 4.03
N ALA A 55 -11.44 -10.41 2.98
CA ALA A 55 -10.23 -11.22 3.14
C ALA A 55 -9.05 -10.47 3.78
N LEU A 56 -9.10 -9.14 3.85
CA LEU A 56 -8.07 -8.29 4.45
C LEU A 56 -8.30 -8.00 5.95
N LEU A 57 -9.45 -8.39 6.49
CA LEU A 57 -9.85 -8.19 7.88
C LEU A 57 -10.19 -9.53 8.54
N SER A 58 -10.01 -9.61 9.87
CA SER A 58 -10.26 -10.84 10.62
C SER A 58 -11.76 -11.11 10.82
N GLU A 59 -12.09 -12.37 11.16
CA GLU A 59 -13.45 -12.81 11.48
C GLU A 59 -14.08 -12.01 12.62
N ASP A 60 -13.30 -11.65 13.64
CA ASP A 60 -13.77 -10.82 14.77
C ASP A 60 -14.30 -9.44 14.35
N HIS A 61 -13.99 -9.02 13.13
CA HIS A 61 -14.35 -7.73 12.56
C HIS A 61 -15.22 -7.82 11.32
N GLY A 62 -15.83 -8.98 11.09
CA GLY A 62 -16.75 -9.22 9.96
C GLY A 62 -16.06 -9.60 8.66
N GLY A 63 -14.74 -9.76 8.67
CA GLY A 63 -13.96 -10.33 7.55
C GLY A 63 -13.84 -11.87 7.67
N PHE A 64 -12.86 -12.45 6.99
CA PHE A 64 -12.58 -13.90 7.04
C PHE A 64 -11.10 -14.23 6.78
N GLY A 65 -10.19 -13.24 6.92
CA GLY A 65 -8.76 -13.40 6.68
C GLY A 65 -7.91 -12.45 7.54
N GLY A 66 -7.20 -11.56 6.89
CA GLY A 66 -6.42 -10.52 7.53
C GLY A 66 -5.03 -10.93 7.99
N GLY A 67 -4.63 -12.19 7.78
CA GLY A 67 -3.25 -12.62 8.02
C GLY A 67 -2.30 -12.17 6.91
N GLY A 68 -0.99 -12.26 7.18
CA GLY A 68 0.02 -11.78 6.22
C GLY A 68 -0.06 -12.43 4.84
N PHE A 69 -0.37 -13.73 4.77
CA PHE A 69 -0.54 -14.41 3.50
C PHE A 69 -1.82 -14.03 2.76
N ASP A 70 -2.88 -13.63 3.46
CA ASP A 70 -4.11 -13.13 2.83
C ASP A 70 -3.85 -11.80 2.14
N ILE A 71 -3.14 -10.89 2.83
CA ILE A 71 -2.68 -9.62 2.26
C ILE A 71 -1.80 -9.88 1.03
N ALA A 72 -0.82 -10.79 1.15
CA ALA A 72 0.12 -11.07 0.07
C ALA A 72 -0.60 -11.58 -1.19
N VAL A 73 -1.55 -12.51 -1.05
CA VAL A 73 -2.32 -13.07 -2.17
C VAL A 73 -3.15 -12.01 -2.88
N VAL A 74 -3.86 -11.18 -2.11
CA VAL A 74 -4.70 -10.12 -2.68
C VAL A 74 -3.84 -9.09 -3.41
N PHE A 75 -2.79 -8.58 -2.76
CA PHE A 75 -1.98 -7.50 -3.34
C PHE A 75 -1.08 -7.97 -4.49
N GLU A 76 -0.64 -9.22 -4.52
CA GLU A 76 0.03 -9.77 -5.71
C GLU A 76 -0.91 -9.76 -6.93
N ALA A 77 -2.19 -10.11 -6.77
CA ALA A 77 -3.17 -10.02 -7.84
C ALA A 77 -3.47 -8.56 -8.23
N ILE A 78 -3.60 -7.64 -7.25
CA ILE A 78 -3.74 -6.20 -7.48
C ILE A 78 -2.59 -5.68 -8.35
N GLY A 79 -1.34 -6.05 -8.03
CA GLY A 79 -0.16 -5.68 -8.80
C GLY A 79 -0.18 -6.19 -10.24
N ARG A 80 -0.66 -7.42 -10.48
CA ARG A 80 -0.80 -7.96 -11.82
C ARG A 80 -1.76 -7.15 -12.69
N GLY A 81 -2.83 -6.63 -12.10
CA GLY A 81 -3.82 -5.82 -12.81
C GLY A 81 -3.53 -4.32 -12.81
N LEU A 82 -2.54 -3.84 -12.03
CA LEU A 82 -2.35 -2.41 -11.75
C LEU A 82 -3.64 -1.73 -11.26
N LEU A 83 -4.40 -2.39 -10.36
CA LEU A 83 -5.63 -1.83 -9.83
C LEU A 83 -5.34 -0.56 -9.02
N VAL A 84 -6.22 0.43 -9.14
CA VAL A 84 -6.10 1.74 -8.46
C VAL A 84 -7.16 1.96 -7.39
N GLU A 85 -8.00 0.97 -7.15
CA GLU A 85 -9.02 0.98 -6.13
C GLU A 85 -8.42 1.09 -4.72
N PRO A 86 -9.11 1.71 -3.76
CA PRO A 86 -8.55 2.21 -2.49
C PRO A 86 -8.28 1.14 -1.42
N LEU A 87 -7.88 -0.08 -1.81
CA LEU A 87 -7.63 -1.21 -0.90
C LEU A 87 -6.55 -0.89 0.13
N LEU A 88 -5.44 -0.29 -0.29
CA LEU A 88 -4.32 0.02 0.61
C LEU A 88 -4.73 1.03 1.69
N GLY A 89 -5.29 2.17 1.27
CA GLY A 89 -5.67 3.24 2.20
C GLY A 89 -6.82 2.84 3.12
N SER A 90 -7.90 2.33 2.54
CA SER A 90 -9.14 2.06 3.25
C SER A 90 -9.10 0.75 4.04
N ALA A 91 -8.88 -0.38 3.39
CA ALA A 91 -8.97 -1.68 4.04
C ALA A 91 -7.73 -2.00 4.90
N ILE A 92 -6.51 -1.75 4.39
CA ILE A 92 -5.28 -2.12 5.10
C ILE A 92 -4.94 -1.10 6.18
N LEU A 93 -4.76 0.18 5.82
CA LEU A 93 -4.24 1.16 6.77
C LEU A 93 -5.29 1.61 7.77
N VAL A 94 -6.46 2.05 7.32
CA VAL A 94 -7.52 2.53 8.19
C VAL A 94 -8.30 1.38 8.82
N GLY A 95 -8.64 0.35 8.04
CA GLY A 95 -9.36 -0.82 8.53
C GLY A 95 -8.62 -1.52 9.69
N ASP A 96 -7.31 -1.79 9.55
CA ASP A 96 -6.52 -2.39 10.64
C ASP A 96 -6.44 -1.49 11.88
N ALA A 97 -6.26 -0.18 11.69
CA ALA A 97 -6.19 0.76 12.81
C ALA A 97 -7.51 0.78 13.62
N ILE A 98 -8.66 0.81 12.92
CA ILE A 98 -9.99 0.74 13.57
C ILE A 98 -10.18 -0.62 14.25
N ALA A 99 -9.83 -1.71 13.57
CA ALA A 99 -9.93 -3.07 14.12
C ALA A 99 -9.12 -3.22 15.43
N THR A 100 -7.89 -2.65 15.42
CA THR A 100 -6.94 -2.77 16.53
C THR A 100 -7.32 -1.88 17.73
N ALA A 101 -7.63 -0.62 17.49
CA ALA A 101 -7.74 0.40 18.57
C ALA A 101 -9.16 0.97 18.73
N GLY A 102 -10.10 0.68 17.84
CA GLY A 102 -11.44 1.26 17.86
C GLY A 102 -12.29 0.80 19.04
N ALA A 103 -13.07 1.73 19.60
CA ALA A 103 -14.20 1.42 20.49
C ALA A 103 -15.28 0.62 19.69
N PRO A 104 -16.22 -0.06 20.38
CA PRO A 104 -17.24 -0.87 19.69
C PRO A 104 -18.02 -0.09 18.61
N GLU A 105 -18.35 1.17 18.90
CA GLU A 105 -19.07 2.06 17.95
C GLU A 105 -18.21 2.41 16.73
N GLN A 106 -16.90 2.59 16.92
CA GLN A 106 -15.96 2.85 15.86
C GLN A 106 -15.69 1.60 15.03
N LYS A 107 -15.63 0.42 15.66
CA LYS A 107 -15.48 -0.86 14.95
C LYS A 107 -16.67 -1.19 14.05
N ALA A 108 -17.86 -0.64 14.33
CA ALA A 108 -19.00 -0.77 13.43
C ALA A 108 -18.76 -0.17 12.04
N LEU A 109 -17.85 0.82 11.92
CA LEU A 109 -17.45 1.40 10.62
C LEU A 109 -16.78 0.37 9.69
N LEU A 110 -16.21 -0.71 10.23
CA LEU A 110 -15.57 -1.76 9.44
C LEU A 110 -16.55 -2.46 8.49
N HIS A 111 -17.84 -2.55 8.86
CA HIS A 111 -18.85 -3.09 7.95
C HIS A 111 -18.96 -2.24 6.69
N GLY A 112 -18.96 -0.90 6.84
CA GLY A 112 -19.00 0.01 5.70
C GLY A 112 -17.73 -0.02 4.83
N ILE A 113 -16.55 -0.33 5.43
CA ILE A 113 -15.33 -0.56 4.66
C ILE A 113 -15.42 -1.88 3.89
N ILE A 114 -15.91 -2.95 4.52
CA ILE A 114 -16.00 -4.30 3.93
C ILE A 114 -17.00 -4.33 2.77
N ASP A 115 -18.15 -3.67 2.92
CA ASP A 115 -19.20 -3.62 1.89
C ASP A 115 -19.01 -2.48 0.89
N ALA A 116 -17.87 -1.78 0.95
CA ALA A 116 -17.49 -0.67 0.07
C ALA A 116 -18.39 0.59 0.16
N SER A 117 -19.30 0.68 1.13
CA SER A 117 -20.17 1.85 1.35
C SER A 117 -19.44 3.01 2.04
N LEU A 118 -18.35 2.75 2.76
CA LEU A 118 -17.49 3.74 3.42
C LEU A 118 -16.09 3.71 2.82
N LEU A 119 -15.65 4.83 2.29
CA LEU A 119 -14.28 5.01 1.83
C LEU A 119 -13.47 5.76 2.88
N ALA A 120 -12.44 5.12 3.43
CA ALA A 120 -11.54 5.75 4.39
C ALA A 120 -10.15 6.00 3.81
N ALA A 121 -9.46 7.05 4.28
CA ALA A 121 -8.10 7.36 3.86
C ALA A 121 -7.19 7.66 5.06
N PHE A 122 -5.93 7.27 4.92
CA PHE A 122 -4.91 7.35 5.96
C PHE A 122 -4.11 8.65 5.82
N ALA A 123 -4.33 9.59 6.72
CA ALA A 123 -3.72 10.92 6.73
C ALA A 123 -2.65 11.02 7.82
N HIS A 124 -1.47 10.48 7.53
CA HIS A 124 -0.34 10.45 8.48
C HIS A 124 0.85 11.27 8.00
N GLU A 125 1.35 11.01 6.80
CA GLU A 125 2.53 11.69 6.27
C GLU A 125 2.36 13.22 6.24
N GLU A 126 3.43 13.95 6.53
CA GLU A 126 3.47 15.41 6.53
C GLU A 126 4.59 15.93 5.64
N PRO A 127 4.50 17.16 5.14
CA PRO A 127 5.61 17.75 4.40
C PRO A 127 6.90 17.74 5.21
N GLY A 128 7.97 17.14 4.69
CA GLY A 128 9.30 17.11 5.29
C GLY A 128 9.53 16.07 6.40
N THR A 129 8.65 15.07 6.56
CA THR A 129 8.84 13.99 7.55
C THR A 129 9.82 12.91 7.11
N HIS A 130 10.10 12.80 5.82
CA HIS A 130 11.03 11.79 5.27
C HIS A 130 10.75 10.36 5.76
N TYR A 131 9.47 9.96 5.77
CA TYR A 131 8.96 8.66 6.20
C TYR A 131 9.07 8.33 7.70
N GLU A 132 9.57 9.24 8.54
CA GLU A 132 9.65 8.99 9.98
C GLU A 132 8.27 8.98 10.64
N ALA A 133 7.79 7.78 11.00
CA ALA A 133 6.44 7.60 11.53
C ALA A 133 6.20 8.27 12.91
N SER A 134 7.24 8.48 13.71
CA SER A 134 7.14 9.22 14.97
C SER A 134 7.09 10.73 14.77
N ARG A 135 7.53 11.24 13.60
CA ARG A 135 7.59 12.68 13.34
C ARG A 135 6.24 13.24 12.93
N VAL A 136 5.52 13.80 13.88
CA VAL A 136 4.17 14.38 13.70
C VAL A 136 4.13 15.81 14.22
N ALA A 137 3.98 16.78 13.31
CA ALA A 137 3.87 18.21 13.62
C ALA A 137 2.41 18.67 13.73
N THR A 138 1.46 18.00 13.07
CA THR A 138 0.02 18.24 13.26
C THR A 138 -0.33 18.10 14.74
N ARG A 139 -1.02 19.07 15.30
CA ARG A 139 -1.36 19.15 16.73
C ARG A 139 -2.85 18.91 16.94
N ALA A 140 -3.17 18.25 18.05
CA ALA A 140 -4.51 18.16 18.59
C ALA A 140 -4.50 18.61 20.04
N GLU A 141 -5.37 19.56 20.35
CA GLU A 141 -5.51 20.15 21.69
C GLU A 141 -6.94 19.93 22.21
N ARG A 142 -7.11 19.83 23.52
CA ARG A 142 -8.44 19.73 24.12
C ARG A 142 -9.19 21.05 23.94
N ASP A 143 -10.42 20.98 23.43
CA ASP A 143 -11.35 22.10 23.30
C ASP A 143 -12.68 21.73 24.00
N GLY A 144 -12.81 22.13 25.24
CA GLY A 144 -13.95 21.71 26.09
C GLY A 144 -14.00 20.19 26.27
N HIS A 145 -15.07 19.57 25.77
CA HIS A 145 -15.23 18.11 25.78
C HIS A 145 -14.73 17.42 24.49
N GLY A 146 -14.17 18.18 23.56
CA GLY A 146 -13.72 17.68 22.27
C GLY A 146 -12.25 17.97 21.98
N TRP A 147 -11.95 18.10 20.70
CA TRP A 147 -10.62 18.29 20.17
C TRP A 147 -10.58 19.40 19.14
N LEU A 148 -9.46 20.10 19.06
CA LEU A 148 -9.14 21.08 18.05
C LEU A 148 -7.87 20.63 17.32
N LEU A 149 -7.97 20.34 16.02
CA LEU A 149 -6.85 19.89 15.20
C LEU A 149 -6.34 20.99 14.29
N ASN A 150 -5.01 21.15 14.28
CA ASN A 150 -4.31 22.10 13.40
C ASN A 150 -3.07 21.44 12.79
N GLY A 151 -2.89 21.57 11.47
CA GLY A 151 -1.72 21.03 10.78
C GLY A 151 -1.98 20.74 9.30
N SER A 152 -1.10 19.91 8.73
CA SER A 152 -1.22 19.52 7.33
C SER A 152 -0.73 18.09 7.11
N LYS A 153 -1.38 17.37 6.20
CA LYS A 153 -0.98 16.04 5.76
C LYS A 153 -0.71 16.04 4.26
N ALA A 154 0.21 15.19 3.85
CA ALA A 154 0.60 15.02 2.46
C ALA A 154 0.46 13.57 2.03
N MET A 155 0.46 13.32 0.73
CA MET A 155 0.44 11.97 0.15
C MET A 155 -0.69 11.07 0.66
N VAL A 156 -1.83 11.65 1.04
CA VAL A 156 -3.00 10.91 1.53
C VAL A 156 -3.64 10.18 0.34
N LEU A 157 -3.42 8.87 0.25
CA LEU A 157 -3.93 8.03 -0.84
C LEU A 157 -5.45 8.11 -0.91
N GLN A 158 -6.01 8.43 -2.08
CA GLN A 158 -7.45 8.59 -2.34
C GLN A 158 -8.17 9.58 -1.41
N GLY A 159 -7.44 10.45 -0.69
CA GLY A 159 -7.96 11.34 0.35
C GLY A 159 -9.01 12.34 -0.16
N GLU A 160 -9.01 12.71 -1.44
CA GLU A 160 -9.99 13.65 -2.01
C GLU A 160 -11.41 13.11 -2.12
N HIS A 161 -11.55 11.78 -2.06
CA HIS A 161 -12.84 11.09 -2.21
C HIS A 161 -13.24 10.30 -0.97
N ALA A 162 -12.42 10.39 0.10
CA ALA A 162 -12.68 9.69 1.34
C ALA A 162 -13.87 10.29 2.11
N ASP A 163 -14.71 9.44 2.65
CA ASP A 163 -15.80 9.80 3.57
C ASP A 163 -15.27 9.99 5.00
N LEU A 164 -14.11 9.37 5.29
CA LEU A 164 -13.47 9.38 6.60
C LEU A 164 -11.95 9.45 6.46
N LEU A 165 -11.30 10.32 7.23
CA LEU A 165 -9.84 10.35 7.37
C LEU A 165 -9.43 9.79 8.72
N LEU A 166 -8.42 8.91 8.76
CA LEU A 166 -7.68 8.60 9.96
C LEU A 166 -6.46 9.54 10.03
N VAL A 167 -6.51 10.48 10.96
CA VAL A 167 -5.49 11.54 11.12
C VAL A 167 -4.65 11.26 12.35
N SER A 168 -3.32 11.22 12.19
CA SER A 168 -2.38 11.24 13.31
C SER A 168 -2.10 12.68 13.76
N ALA A 169 -2.09 12.94 15.06
CA ALA A 169 -1.77 14.25 15.60
C ALA A 169 -0.98 14.14 16.91
N ARG A 170 -0.16 15.13 17.18
CA ARG A 170 0.61 15.29 18.40
C ARG A 170 -0.28 15.88 19.51
N THR A 171 -0.46 15.14 20.57
CA THR A 171 -1.21 15.57 21.77
C THR A 171 -0.30 15.82 22.97
N ALA A 172 0.95 15.32 22.95
CA ALA A 172 2.00 15.56 23.96
C ALA A 172 3.39 15.26 23.40
N GLY A 173 4.44 15.60 24.17
CA GLY A 173 5.83 15.27 23.85
C GLY A 173 6.45 16.10 22.73
N ALA A 174 7.68 15.75 22.35
CA ALA A 174 8.41 16.37 21.26
C ALA A 174 7.91 15.84 19.89
N ILE A 175 8.28 16.53 18.83
CA ILE A 175 7.79 16.25 17.47
C ILE A 175 8.16 14.84 16.97
N ASP A 176 9.27 14.31 17.45
CA ASP A 176 9.86 13.03 17.01
C ASP A 176 9.62 11.89 18.04
N ASP A 177 8.94 12.15 19.16
CA ASP A 177 8.67 11.12 20.18
C ASP A 177 7.65 10.09 19.65
N GLU A 178 7.88 8.79 19.91
CA GLU A 178 6.86 7.76 19.72
C GLU A 178 5.65 7.97 20.62
N ALA A 179 5.89 8.34 21.89
CA ALA A 179 4.82 8.71 22.82
C ALA A 179 4.23 10.09 22.48
N GLY A 180 2.95 10.29 22.80
CA GLY A 180 2.27 11.56 22.59
C GLY A 180 1.61 11.72 21.22
N ILE A 181 1.63 10.71 20.38
CA ILE A 181 0.81 10.64 19.17
C ILE A 181 -0.57 10.08 19.53
N SER A 182 -1.62 10.72 19.01
CA SER A 182 -2.99 10.25 19.08
C SER A 182 -3.57 10.14 17.65
N LEU A 183 -4.55 9.27 17.50
CA LEU A 183 -5.22 9.03 16.22
C LEU A 183 -6.65 9.53 16.28
N PHE A 184 -7.12 10.16 15.20
CA PHE A 184 -8.45 10.76 15.14
C PHE A 184 -9.19 10.34 13.88
N LEU A 185 -10.45 9.94 14.02
CA LEU A 185 -11.38 9.72 12.93
C LEU A 185 -12.05 11.05 12.59
N VAL A 186 -11.77 11.57 11.40
CA VAL A 186 -12.25 12.87 10.91
C VAL A 186 -13.20 12.64 9.74
N PRO A 187 -14.52 12.83 9.90
CA PRO A 187 -15.48 12.74 8.80
C PRO A 187 -15.22 13.81 7.73
N THR A 188 -15.55 13.50 6.49
CA THR A 188 -15.49 14.47 5.39
C THR A 188 -16.88 14.65 4.78
N PRO A 189 -17.35 15.90 4.60
CA PRO A 189 -16.70 17.16 4.96
C PRO A 189 -16.80 17.51 6.45
N THR A 190 -15.76 18.18 6.98
CA THR A 190 -15.76 18.81 8.30
C THR A 190 -15.31 20.26 8.17
N GLU A 191 -15.88 21.18 8.95
CA GLU A 191 -15.48 22.60 8.95
C GLU A 191 -14.01 22.75 9.32
N GLY A 192 -13.27 23.61 8.60
CA GLY A 192 -11.84 23.81 8.76
C GLY A 192 -10.98 22.78 8.02
N LEU A 193 -11.57 21.71 7.47
CA LEU A 193 -10.86 20.72 6.66
C LEU A 193 -10.85 21.15 5.19
N ARG A 194 -9.66 21.19 4.59
CA ARG A 194 -9.48 21.43 3.16
C ARG A 194 -8.67 20.30 2.54
N ILE A 195 -9.17 19.71 1.47
CA ILE A 195 -8.54 18.60 0.76
C ILE A 195 -8.28 19.02 -0.68
N ARG A 196 -7.05 18.82 -1.15
CA ARG A 196 -6.65 19.09 -2.53
C ARG A 196 -6.02 17.84 -3.13
N GLY A 197 -6.72 17.22 -4.07
CA GLY A 197 -6.27 16.04 -4.79
C GLY A 197 -5.30 16.32 -5.92
N GLY A 198 -4.56 15.29 -6.31
CA GLY A 198 -3.66 15.26 -7.45
C GLY A 198 -3.36 13.85 -7.91
N ALA A 199 -2.91 13.72 -9.15
CA ALA A 199 -2.48 12.42 -9.71
C ALA A 199 -0.99 12.18 -9.48
N THR A 200 -0.63 10.91 -9.28
CA THR A 200 0.76 10.46 -9.27
C THR A 200 1.19 9.98 -10.66
N ILE A 201 2.50 9.78 -10.87
CA ILE A 201 3.06 9.41 -12.17
C ILE A 201 2.61 8.03 -12.66
N ASP A 202 2.23 7.15 -11.75
CA ASP A 202 1.71 5.79 -12.02
C ASP A 202 0.19 5.74 -12.22
N GLY A 203 -0.48 6.90 -12.11
CA GLY A 203 -1.92 7.05 -12.26
C GLY A 203 -2.72 6.98 -10.95
N GLY A 204 -2.07 6.73 -9.81
CA GLY A 204 -2.72 6.80 -8.50
C GLY A 204 -3.22 8.22 -8.16
N ARG A 205 -4.02 8.32 -7.11
CA ARG A 205 -4.52 9.59 -6.59
C ARG A 205 -4.06 9.81 -5.17
N VAL A 206 -3.57 11.02 -4.89
CA VAL A 206 -3.15 11.45 -3.56
C VAL A 206 -3.76 12.81 -3.24
N ALA A 207 -3.84 13.14 -1.97
CA ALA A 207 -4.30 14.45 -1.54
C ALA A 207 -3.34 15.10 -0.53
N GLN A 208 -3.32 16.42 -0.55
CA GLN A 208 -2.88 17.26 0.54
C GLN A 208 -4.11 17.61 1.40
N VAL A 209 -3.95 17.48 2.71
CA VAL A 209 -5.01 17.78 3.69
C VAL A 209 -4.54 18.89 4.61
N GLN A 210 -5.29 19.98 4.67
CA GLN A 210 -5.05 21.09 5.58
C GLN A 210 -6.12 21.08 6.66
N LEU A 211 -5.68 21.12 7.92
CA LEU A 211 -6.50 21.19 9.12
C LEU A 211 -6.32 22.60 9.73
N ASP A 212 -7.39 23.36 9.77
CA ASP A 212 -7.40 24.74 10.28
C ASP A 212 -8.52 24.88 11.29
N ASN A 213 -8.19 24.73 12.58
CA ASN A 213 -9.12 24.72 13.68
C ASN A 213 -10.28 23.70 13.52
N VAL A 214 -9.96 22.49 13.06
CA VAL A 214 -10.94 21.42 12.89
C VAL A 214 -11.41 20.95 14.24
N LYS A 215 -12.70 21.14 14.52
CA LYS A 215 -13.34 20.74 15.77
C LYS A 215 -13.93 19.34 15.67
N LEU A 216 -13.56 18.51 16.62
CA LEU A 216 -14.05 17.13 16.71
C LEU A 216 -14.65 16.87 18.10
N SER A 217 -15.62 15.97 18.16
CA SER A 217 -16.15 15.44 19.43
C SER A 217 -15.13 14.52 20.12
N ALA A 218 -15.36 14.19 21.38
CA ALA A 218 -14.45 13.34 22.15
C ALA A 218 -14.30 11.92 21.58
N ASP A 219 -15.36 11.40 21.00
CA ASP A 219 -15.46 10.07 20.38
C ASP A 219 -14.72 9.96 19.04
N ALA A 220 -14.20 11.06 18.49
CA ALA A 220 -13.31 11.03 17.32
C ALA A 220 -11.93 10.43 17.64
N LEU A 221 -11.51 10.40 18.90
CA LEU A 221 -10.24 9.79 19.32
C LEU A 221 -10.31 8.27 19.12
N LEU A 222 -9.40 7.73 18.33
CA LEU A 222 -9.23 6.30 18.12
C LEU A 222 -8.21 5.74 19.11
N GLY A 223 -8.62 4.85 19.99
CA GLY A 223 -7.78 4.29 21.03
C GLY A 223 -7.54 5.25 22.21
N ALA A 224 -6.38 5.13 22.85
CA ALA A 224 -6.04 5.96 24.01
C ALA A 224 -5.24 7.21 23.61
N GLU A 225 -5.50 8.32 24.30
CA GLU A 225 -4.74 9.57 24.15
C GLU A 225 -3.25 9.33 24.41
N HIS A 226 -2.38 9.90 23.57
CA HIS A 226 -0.90 9.81 23.61
C HIS A 226 -0.32 8.43 23.25
N GLN A 227 -1.12 7.42 22.90
CA GLN A 227 -0.70 6.03 22.70
C GLN A 227 -0.95 5.51 21.26
N GLY A 228 -1.17 6.39 20.31
CA GLY A 228 -1.50 6.01 18.93
C GLY A 228 -0.34 5.38 18.13
N TYR A 229 0.92 5.54 18.56
CA TYR A 229 2.08 5.11 17.77
C TYR A 229 2.10 3.62 17.48
N ALA A 230 1.81 2.76 18.44
CA ALA A 230 1.82 1.30 18.23
C ALA A 230 0.78 0.85 17.17
N THR A 231 -0.42 1.46 17.18
CA THR A 231 -1.45 1.22 16.16
C THR A 231 -1.02 1.74 14.78
N LEU A 232 -0.42 2.93 14.76
CA LEU A 232 0.12 3.56 13.56
C LEU A 232 1.22 2.70 12.91
N GLU A 233 2.23 2.28 13.70
CA GLU A 233 3.35 1.44 13.25
C GLU A 233 2.84 0.10 12.69
N ARG A 234 1.89 -0.54 13.39
CA ARG A 234 1.26 -1.78 12.93
C ARG A 234 0.55 -1.59 11.59
N ALA A 235 -0.28 -0.56 11.44
CA ALA A 235 -1.00 -0.29 10.20
C ALA A 235 -0.03 -0.02 9.03
N ILE A 236 1.01 0.80 9.27
CA ILE A 236 2.08 1.04 8.28
C ILE A 236 2.76 -0.28 7.91
N GLY A 237 3.10 -1.14 8.87
CA GLY A 237 3.73 -2.43 8.62
C GLY A 237 2.89 -3.34 7.70
N ARG A 238 1.58 -3.39 7.91
CA ARG A 238 0.65 -4.11 7.02
C ARG A 238 0.62 -3.49 5.61
N GLY A 239 0.65 -2.16 5.53
CA GLY A 239 0.76 -1.43 4.27
C GLY A 239 2.07 -1.73 3.53
N VAL A 240 3.19 -1.81 4.24
CA VAL A 240 4.49 -2.20 3.68
C VAL A 240 4.43 -3.61 3.08
N LEU A 241 3.85 -4.59 3.79
CA LEU A 241 3.65 -5.93 3.24
C LEU A 241 2.78 -5.91 1.98
N ALA A 242 1.68 -5.17 2.00
CA ALA A 242 0.78 -5.03 0.87
C ALA A 242 1.50 -4.49 -0.38
N LEU A 243 2.28 -3.41 -0.21
CA LEU A 243 3.09 -2.83 -1.29
C LEU A 243 4.17 -3.79 -1.80
N CYS A 244 4.83 -4.53 -0.91
CA CYS A 244 5.82 -5.54 -1.31
C CYS A 244 5.19 -6.66 -2.14
N ALA A 245 4.01 -7.12 -1.76
CA ALA A 245 3.27 -8.14 -2.51
C ALA A 245 2.74 -7.61 -3.85
N GLU A 246 2.24 -6.37 -3.87
CA GLU A 246 1.85 -5.69 -5.10
C GLU A 246 3.01 -5.59 -6.09
N ALA A 247 4.18 -5.16 -5.62
CA ALA A 247 5.39 -5.09 -6.45
C ALA A 247 5.76 -6.44 -7.05
N LEU A 248 5.62 -7.53 -6.30
CA LEU A 248 5.87 -8.88 -6.82
C LEU A 248 4.94 -9.21 -7.99
N GLY A 249 3.64 -8.89 -7.87
CA GLY A 249 2.67 -9.04 -8.95
C GLY A 249 3.03 -8.23 -10.19
N VAL A 250 3.46 -6.98 -9.99
CA VAL A 250 3.96 -6.10 -11.07
C VAL A 250 5.20 -6.68 -11.76
N MET A 251 6.17 -7.17 -10.98
CA MET A 251 7.40 -7.80 -11.50
C MET A 251 7.09 -9.04 -12.34
N GLU A 252 6.12 -9.87 -11.91
CA GLU A 252 5.70 -11.06 -12.66
C GLU A 252 5.17 -10.72 -14.05
N VAL A 253 4.34 -9.67 -14.15
CA VAL A 253 3.82 -9.21 -15.45
C VAL A 253 4.94 -8.63 -16.31
N ALA A 254 5.81 -7.79 -15.74
CA ALA A 254 6.94 -7.22 -16.46
C ALA A 254 7.89 -8.31 -17.01
N LYS A 255 8.18 -9.32 -16.19
CA LYS A 255 8.94 -10.53 -16.57
C LYS A 255 8.30 -11.24 -17.75
N GLN A 256 7.00 -11.56 -17.65
CA GLN A 256 6.31 -12.32 -18.70
C GLN A 256 6.27 -11.53 -20.01
N ALA A 257 5.91 -10.25 -19.97
CA ALA A 257 5.89 -9.38 -21.13
C ALA A 257 7.27 -9.31 -21.82
N THR A 258 8.34 -9.24 -21.02
CA THR A 258 9.72 -9.20 -21.52
C THR A 258 10.11 -10.53 -22.19
N LEU A 259 9.78 -11.67 -21.57
CA LEU A 259 10.02 -13.00 -22.16
C LEU A 259 9.30 -13.16 -23.51
N ASP A 260 8.05 -12.73 -23.58
CA ASP A 260 7.25 -12.86 -24.82
C ASP A 260 7.79 -11.94 -25.93
N TYR A 261 8.22 -10.74 -25.56
CA TYR A 261 8.88 -9.84 -26.51
C TYR A 261 10.19 -10.43 -27.05
N LEU A 262 11.07 -10.95 -26.20
CA LEU A 262 12.31 -11.59 -26.60
C LEU A 262 12.10 -12.81 -27.52
N ARG A 263 11.00 -13.55 -27.34
CA ARG A 263 10.64 -14.72 -28.13
C ARG A 263 10.00 -14.39 -29.48
N THR A 264 9.51 -13.17 -29.65
CA THR A 264 8.77 -12.77 -30.87
C THR A 264 9.49 -11.74 -31.70
N ARG A 265 10.28 -10.85 -31.08
CA ARG A 265 10.98 -9.78 -31.78
C ARG A 265 12.16 -10.29 -32.57
N LYS A 266 12.24 -9.89 -33.85
CA LYS A 266 13.37 -10.20 -34.75
C LYS A 266 14.22 -8.95 -35.05
N GLN A 267 15.53 -9.09 -34.91
CA GLN A 267 16.55 -8.14 -35.34
C GLN A 267 17.80 -8.90 -35.79
N PHE A 268 18.59 -8.31 -36.69
CA PHE A 268 19.82 -8.93 -37.25
C PHE A 268 19.57 -10.33 -37.83
N GLY A 269 18.40 -10.55 -38.41
CA GLY A 269 18.01 -11.82 -39.03
C GLY A 269 17.58 -12.93 -38.08
N SER A 270 17.56 -12.70 -36.77
CA SER A 270 17.25 -13.70 -35.74
C SER A 270 16.25 -13.17 -34.68
N LEU A 271 15.63 -14.08 -33.91
CA LEU A 271 14.90 -13.70 -32.72
C LEU A 271 15.89 -13.12 -31.71
N ILE A 272 15.57 -11.97 -31.10
CA ILE A 272 16.51 -11.33 -30.16
C ILE A 272 16.76 -12.16 -28.91
N GLY A 273 15.80 -12.99 -28.47
CA GLY A 273 15.96 -13.92 -27.37
C GLY A 273 16.98 -15.05 -27.62
N SER A 274 17.49 -15.22 -28.86
CA SER A 274 18.59 -16.13 -29.16
C SER A 274 19.98 -15.58 -28.82
N PHE A 275 20.09 -14.25 -28.54
CA PHE A 275 21.37 -13.65 -28.19
C PHE A 275 21.70 -13.94 -26.71
N GLN A 276 22.84 -14.57 -26.47
CA GLN A 276 23.30 -15.01 -25.14
C GLN A 276 23.37 -13.85 -24.13
N ALA A 277 23.75 -12.64 -24.57
CA ALA A 277 23.80 -11.47 -23.71
C ALA A 277 22.42 -11.12 -23.10
N LEU A 278 21.32 -11.26 -23.90
CA LEU A 278 19.96 -11.02 -23.40
C LEU A 278 19.45 -12.16 -22.52
N GLN A 279 19.85 -13.42 -22.83
CA GLN A 279 19.52 -14.57 -22.00
C GLN A 279 20.13 -14.46 -20.61
N HIS A 280 21.39 -14.00 -20.50
CA HIS A 280 22.06 -13.80 -19.22
C HIS A 280 21.37 -12.71 -18.39
N ARG A 281 21.01 -11.58 -18.99
CA ARG A 281 20.25 -10.51 -18.31
C ARG A 281 18.92 -11.04 -17.80
N MET A 282 18.19 -11.78 -18.63
CA MET A 282 16.91 -12.37 -18.23
C MET A 282 17.07 -13.40 -17.11
N ALA A 283 18.14 -14.21 -17.11
CA ALA A 283 18.43 -15.16 -16.02
C ALA A 283 18.69 -14.44 -14.70
N VAL A 284 19.43 -13.34 -14.71
CA VAL A 284 19.65 -12.52 -13.50
C VAL A 284 18.32 -11.95 -13.01
N LEU A 285 17.50 -11.41 -13.91
CA LEU A 285 16.19 -10.86 -13.56
C LEU A 285 15.28 -11.90 -12.88
N LEU A 286 15.26 -13.14 -13.39
CA LEU A 286 14.50 -14.23 -12.81
C LEU A 286 14.97 -14.57 -11.39
N LEU A 287 16.28 -14.63 -11.17
CA LEU A 287 16.85 -14.90 -9.85
C LEU A 287 16.45 -13.81 -8.84
N GLU A 288 16.53 -12.55 -9.22
CA GLU A 288 16.17 -11.42 -8.35
C GLU A 288 14.67 -11.40 -8.03
N ILE A 289 13.80 -11.72 -8.97
CA ILE A 289 12.35 -11.84 -8.70
C ILE A 289 12.05 -12.96 -7.69
N GLU A 290 12.75 -14.10 -7.75
CA GLU A 290 12.61 -15.17 -6.75
C GLU A 290 13.15 -14.75 -5.37
N GLN A 291 14.19 -13.89 -5.31
CA GLN A 291 14.61 -13.25 -4.05
C GLN A 291 13.51 -12.33 -3.49
N ALA A 292 12.88 -11.51 -4.35
CA ALA A 292 11.75 -10.67 -3.96
C ALA A 292 10.58 -11.50 -3.40
N ARG A 293 10.24 -12.61 -4.05
CA ARG A 293 9.22 -13.56 -3.58
C ARG A 293 9.54 -14.10 -2.20
N SER A 294 10.78 -14.54 -1.99
CA SER A 294 11.24 -15.06 -0.70
C SER A 294 11.14 -14.01 0.40
N ALA A 295 11.46 -12.73 0.08
CA ALA A 295 11.35 -11.62 1.03
C ALA A 295 9.89 -11.34 1.41
N VAL A 296 8.95 -11.36 0.45
CA VAL A 296 7.50 -11.20 0.70
C VAL A 296 6.96 -12.34 1.58
N ILE A 297 7.32 -13.58 1.28
CA ILE A 297 6.92 -14.76 2.09
C ILE A 297 7.40 -14.61 3.54
N ASN A 298 8.66 -14.21 3.74
CA ASN A 298 9.21 -14.00 5.08
C ASN A 298 8.50 -12.88 5.84
N ALA A 299 8.22 -11.75 5.18
CA ALA A 299 7.48 -10.63 5.76
C ALA A 299 6.04 -11.03 6.12
N ALA A 300 5.35 -11.77 5.23
CA ALA A 300 4.00 -12.28 5.48
C ALA A 300 3.96 -13.24 6.67
N ALA A 301 4.94 -14.13 6.80
CA ALA A 301 5.04 -15.07 7.92
C ALA A 301 5.35 -14.37 9.25
N ALA A 302 6.04 -13.24 9.23
CA ALA A 302 6.43 -12.48 10.42
C ALA A 302 5.39 -11.41 10.84
N LEU A 303 4.32 -11.19 10.08
CA LEU A 303 3.41 -10.06 10.28
C LEU A 303 2.78 -10.02 11.69
N ASP A 304 2.45 -11.18 12.25
CA ASP A 304 1.83 -11.31 13.57
C ASP A 304 2.83 -11.71 14.67
N ALA A 305 4.15 -11.65 14.38
CA ALA A 305 5.20 -11.86 15.37
C ALA A 305 5.34 -10.65 16.33
N ASP A 306 6.25 -10.75 17.30
CA ASP A 306 6.60 -9.61 18.15
C ASP A 306 7.10 -8.42 17.31
N ARG A 307 7.03 -7.19 17.89
CA ARG A 307 7.38 -5.93 17.21
C ARG A 307 8.72 -6.02 16.49
N LEU A 308 9.77 -6.49 17.17
CA LEU A 308 11.12 -6.49 16.62
C LEU A 308 11.24 -7.42 15.42
N THR A 309 10.76 -8.65 15.55
CA THR A 309 10.74 -9.64 14.47
C THR A 309 9.95 -9.15 13.28
N ARG A 310 8.75 -8.62 13.50
CA ARG A 310 7.87 -8.07 12.47
C ARG A 310 8.52 -6.91 11.73
N GLU A 311 8.92 -5.87 12.44
CA GLU A 311 9.45 -4.64 11.81
C GLU A 311 10.76 -4.88 11.06
N ARG A 312 11.62 -5.77 11.55
CA ARG A 312 12.84 -6.16 10.83
C ARG A 312 12.53 -6.94 9.55
N ALA A 313 11.59 -7.88 9.58
CA ALA A 313 11.21 -8.65 8.40
C ALA A 313 10.57 -7.75 7.32
N LEU A 314 9.69 -6.84 7.73
CA LEU A 314 9.04 -5.87 6.84
C LEU A 314 10.07 -4.91 6.22
N SER A 315 10.99 -4.36 7.02
CA SER A 315 12.03 -3.47 6.52
C SER A 315 12.97 -4.19 5.55
N ALA A 316 13.39 -5.42 5.86
CA ALA A 316 14.22 -6.22 4.96
C ALA A 316 13.52 -6.53 3.63
N ALA A 317 12.21 -6.83 3.67
CA ALA A 317 11.42 -7.04 2.47
C ALA A 317 11.34 -5.76 1.63
N LYS A 318 11.06 -4.60 2.25
CA LYS A 318 10.92 -3.32 1.53
C LYS A 318 12.23 -2.90 0.86
N VAL A 319 13.40 -3.08 1.53
CA VAL A 319 14.73 -2.88 0.92
C VAL A 319 14.91 -3.77 -0.32
N SER A 320 14.59 -5.05 -0.19
CA SER A 320 14.72 -6.01 -1.30
C SER A 320 13.81 -5.62 -2.47
N ILE A 321 12.56 -5.26 -2.17
CA ILE A 321 11.56 -4.87 -3.17
C ILE A 321 11.92 -3.55 -3.87
N GLY A 322 12.41 -2.53 -3.16
CA GLY A 322 12.85 -1.27 -3.76
C GLY A 322 13.97 -1.48 -4.78
N ARG A 323 15.04 -2.16 -4.34
CA ARG A 323 16.18 -2.49 -5.18
C ARG A 323 15.80 -3.36 -6.39
N ILE A 324 15.08 -4.46 -6.15
CA ILE A 324 14.72 -5.41 -7.22
C ILE A 324 13.68 -4.80 -8.16
N GLY A 325 12.72 -4.01 -7.63
CA GLY A 325 11.72 -3.31 -8.42
C GLY A 325 12.35 -2.33 -9.43
N THR A 326 13.32 -1.56 -8.98
CA THR A 326 14.10 -0.67 -9.87
C THR A 326 14.82 -1.47 -10.95
N LEU A 327 15.51 -2.56 -10.58
CA LEU A 327 16.19 -3.43 -11.54
C LEU A 327 15.22 -4.01 -12.57
N VAL A 328 14.06 -4.52 -12.13
CA VAL A 328 13.04 -5.10 -13.03
C VAL A 328 12.49 -4.04 -13.99
N ALA A 329 12.20 -2.84 -13.50
CA ALA A 329 11.71 -1.73 -14.32
C ALA A 329 12.73 -1.35 -15.41
N GLU A 330 13.98 -1.13 -15.01
CA GLU A 330 15.05 -0.72 -15.93
C GLU A 330 15.39 -1.81 -16.96
N GLU A 331 15.58 -3.06 -16.51
CA GLU A 331 15.93 -4.17 -17.38
C GLU A 331 14.80 -4.51 -18.37
N SER A 332 13.55 -4.49 -17.91
CA SER A 332 12.41 -4.76 -18.79
C SER A 332 12.29 -3.70 -19.89
N ILE A 333 12.41 -2.42 -19.54
CA ILE A 333 12.43 -1.32 -20.52
C ILE A 333 13.61 -1.48 -21.49
N GLN A 334 14.82 -1.74 -20.97
CA GLN A 334 16.03 -1.90 -21.76
C GLN A 334 15.91 -3.06 -22.76
N LEU A 335 15.35 -4.20 -22.33
CA LEU A 335 15.18 -5.40 -23.17
C LEU A 335 14.10 -5.22 -24.25
N HIS A 336 13.14 -4.31 -24.05
CA HIS A 336 12.19 -3.90 -25.10
C HIS A 336 12.76 -2.83 -26.03
N GLY A 337 13.78 -2.08 -25.61
CA GLY A 337 14.33 -0.96 -26.34
C GLY A 337 13.34 0.21 -26.46
N GLY A 338 13.36 0.96 -27.56
CA GLY A 338 12.58 2.19 -27.72
C GLY A 338 11.08 2.06 -27.44
N ILE A 339 10.46 0.93 -27.78
CA ILE A 339 9.02 0.69 -27.50
C ILE A 339 8.73 0.60 -26.00
N GLY A 340 9.68 0.14 -25.18
CA GLY A 340 9.53 0.05 -23.72
C GLY A 340 9.33 1.40 -23.05
N MET A 341 9.66 2.51 -23.71
CA MET A 341 9.49 3.87 -23.20
C MET A 341 8.21 4.56 -23.69
N THR A 342 7.40 3.88 -24.50
CA THR A 342 6.18 4.49 -25.05
C THR A 342 4.99 4.30 -24.10
N TRP A 343 4.03 5.23 -24.15
CA TRP A 343 2.77 5.12 -23.38
C TRP A 343 1.84 4.03 -23.92
N GLU A 344 2.01 3.63 -25.17
CA GLU A 344 1.18 2.63 -25.83
C GLU A 344 1.45 1.21 -25.30
N LEU A 345 2.68 0.98 -24.79
CA LEU A 345 3.03 -0.32 -24.23
C LEU A 345 2.69 -0.35 -22.74
N PRO A 346 1.85 -1.28 -22.26
CA PRO A 346 1.50 -1.41 -20.84
C PRO A 346 2.72 -1.49 -19.91
N LEU A 347 3.84 -2.05 -20.38
CA LEU A 347 5.06 -2.22 -19.60
C LEU A 347 5.55 -0.94 -18.91
N ALA A 348 5.46 0.22 -19.59
CA ALA A 348 5.88 1.49 -19.02
C ALA A 348 5.08 1.87 -17.75
N HIS A 349 3.82 1.45 -17.66
CA HIS A 349 2.95 1.70 -16.51
C HIS A 349 3.32 0.78 -15.33
N TYR A 350 3.68 -0.48 -15.60
CA TYR A 350 4.23 -1.39 -14.59
C TYR A 350 5.56 -0.87 -14.03
N ALA A 351 6.46 -0.39 -14.89
CA ALA A 351 7.72 0.20 -14.46
C ALA A 351 7.52 1.43 -13.56
N LYS A 352 6.60 2.34 -13.90
CA LYS A 352 6.24 3.49 -13.06
C LYS A 352 5.68 3.06 -11.71
N ARG A 353 4.85 2.01 -11.68
CA ARG A 353 4.29 1.50 -10.43
C ARG A 353 5.39 0.96 -9.52
N LEU A 354 6.37 0.22 -10.03
CA LEU A 354 7.51 -0.26 -9.24
C LEU A 354 8.28 0.89 -8.60
N VAL A 355 8.57 1.96 -9.36
CA VAL A 355 9.23 3.16 -8.83
C VAL A 355 8.37 3.82 -7.74
N MET A 356 7.06 3.97 -7.95
CA MET A 356 6.17 4.59 -6.96
C MET A 356 6.01 3.76 -5.69
N ILE A 357 6.00 2.43 -5.78
CA ILE A 357 5.96 1.53 -4.61
C ILE A 357 7.18 1.76 -3.72
N ASP A 358 8.36 1.98 -4.29
CA ASP A 358 9.55 2.26 -3.48
C ASP A 358 9.36 3.52 -2.63
N HIS A 359 8.73 4.56 -3.19
CA HIS A 359 8.49 5.83 -2.49
C HIS A 359 7.20 5.88 -1.63
N GLN A 360 6.55 4.75 -1.38
CA GLN A 360 5.36 4.68 -0.51
C GLN A 360 5.69 3.97 0.80
N LEU A 361 5.31 4.56 1.94
CA LEU A 361 5.54 4.05 3.30
C LEU A 361 7.02 3.78 3.62
N GLY A 362 7.93 4.55 3.07
CA GLY A 362 9.37 4.41 3.19
C GLY A 362 10.04 3.86 1.92
N ASP A 363 11.19 4.42 1.57
CA ASP A 363 12.03 3.96 0.47
C ASP A 363 13.10 2.95 0.92
N GLU A 364 13.93 2.49 -0.02
CA GLU A 364 15.03 1.56 0.25
C GLU A 364 15.95 2.06 1.38
N ASP A 365 16.35 3.34 1.32
CA ASP A 365 17.29 3.93 2.29
C ASP A 365 16.67 4.04 3.69
N HIS A 366 15.42 4.49 3.78
CA HIS A 366 14.67 4.56 5.05
C HIS A 366 14.57 3.19 5.71
N HIS A 367 14.14 2.17 4.97
CA HIS A 367 13.96 0.83 5.50
C HIS A 367 15.30 0.14 5.83
N LEU A 368 16.38 0.43 5.11
CA LEU A 368 17.71 -0.04 5.44
C LEU A 368 18.18 0.54 6.79
N GLN A 369 18.02 1.85 6.99
CA GLN A 369 18.35 2.51 8.25
C GLN A 369 17.50 1.97 9.41
N ARG A 370 16.20 1.80 9.19
CA ARG A 370 15.29 1.20 10.17
C ARG A 370 15.69 -0.23 10.55
N PHE A 371 16.02 -1.07 9.58
CA PHE A 371 16.49 -2.44 9.81
C PHE A 371 17.74 -2.48 10.67
N ILE A 372 18.71 -1.59 10.41
CA ILE A 372 19.96 -1.46 11.18
C ILE A 372 19.65 -0.99 12.61
N ALA A 373 18.85 0.06 12.76
CA ALA A 373 18.48 0.61 14.07
C ALA A 373 17.81 -0.44 14.98
N LEU A 374 16.84 -1.18 14.44
CA LEU A 374 16.16 -2.27 15.13
C LEU A 374 17.11 -3.42 15.52
N GLY A 375 18.17 -3.66 14.74
CA GLY A 375 19.20 -4.64 15.06
C GLY A 375 20.09 -4.24 16.23
N LEU A 376 20.38 -2.95 16.38
CA LEU A 376 21.22 -2.43 17.47
C LEU A 376 20.51 -2.47 18.83
N VAL A 377 19.18 -2.25 18.87
CA VAL A 377 18.40 -2.34 20.10
C VAL A 377 18.44 -3.75 20.72
N HIS A 378 18.61 -4.79 19.91
CA HIS A 378 18.68 -6.18 20.38
C HIS A 378 20.08 -6.58 20.90
N ALA A 379 21.11 -5.82 20.56
CA ALA A 379 22.49 -6.10 20.94
C ALA A 379 22.92 -5.36 22.24
N ALA A 380 22.11 -4.45 22.76
CA ALA A 380 22.29 -3.70 23.99
C ALA A 380 21.45 -4.28 25.13
#